data_748948c658b074e00f57a33f9f71becb
#
_entry.id   748948c658b074e00f57a33f9f71becb
#
_cell.length_a   1.000
_cell.length_b   1.000
_cell.length_c   1.000
_cell.angle_alpha   90.00
_cell.angle_beta   90.00
_cell.angle_gamma   90.00
#
_symmetry.space_group_name_H-M   'P 1'
#
loop_
_entity.id
_entity.type
_entity.pdbx_description
1 polymer ?
#
loop_
_entity_poly.entity_id
_entity_poly.type
_entity_poly.pdbx_seq_one_letter_code
_entity_poly.pdbx_strand_id
1 'polypeptide(L)'
;MDDKIEEILAQYPVQIESRKRIRGAILLETREGQYLLREYNGSASRLEREERIKESLMSHGYRKVDKALANKQGELLTRDGSGNIWLMKRWFAGRECDLKDAKQVCRAMSHLAMLHLWMSEQQEDIRTQQTENAEELTSSGRKTDLGGEELQAAEVTAFTPIDFFGRRNRELKRVHTYIRKKRRKNEMELALLDAFAHYYEQGCEAEQLETAEHNYDYLQREAAEQGKLMHGSYNYHNIVFQGREVVTSNFENAKVGIQIMDLYGFLRKTMEKNGWKQDLGRRMIASYEEKRLLSEEERHLLYTLLLYPEKYWKQCNFYYNGKKSWMSSKSYEKLLRIRGQEEGRIQFLEMIKDVLF
;
A
#
# COMPACT_ATOMS: atom_id res chain seq x y z
N MET A 1 15.90 -9.97 -27.20
CA MET A 1 14.93 -9.49 -26.19
C MET A 1 13.55 -9.29 -26.82
N ASP A 2 13.47 -8.78 -28.05
CA ASP A 2 12.18 -8.63 -28.76
C ASP A 2 11.55 -9.98 -29.10
N ASP A 3 12.33 -10.97 -29.54
CA ASP A 3 11.84 -12.32 -29.88
C ASP A 3 11.15 -13.02 -28.71
N LYS A 4 11.68 -12.86 -27.48
CA LYS A 4 11.06 -13.43 -26.28
C LYS A 4 9.70 -12.81 -25.95
N ILE A 5 9.55 -11.52 -26.18
CA ILE A 5 8.29 -10.83 -25.95
C ILE A 5 7.25 -11.27 -26.96
N GLU A 6 7.65 -11.43 -28.24
CA GLU A 6 6.76 -11.94 -29.29
C GLU A 6 6.25 -13.37 -28.96
N GLU A 7 7.13 -14.25 -28.48
CA GLU A 7 6.76 -15.61 -28.03
C GLU A 7 5.70 -15.58 -26.93
N ILE A 8 5.82 -14.65 -25.97
CA ILE A 8 4.85 -14.51 -24.90
C ILE A 8 3.54 -13.92 -25.42
N LEU A 9 3.61 -12.86 -26.23
CA LEU A 9 2.43 -12.20 -26.77
C LEU A 9 1.62 -13.12 -27.67
N ALA A 10 2.26 -14.03 -28.40
CA ALA A 10 1.60 -15.03 -29.24
C ALA A 10 0.71 -16.01 -28.42
N GLN A 11 0.94 -16.14 -27.13
CA GLN A 11 0.15 -17.01 -26.24
C GLN A 11 -1.15 -16.35 -25.76
N TYR A 12 -1.34 -15.04 -25.96
CA TYR A 12 -2.54 -14.33 -25.54
C TYR A 12 -3.56 -14.16 -26.68
N PRO A 13 -4.87 -14.17 -26.37
CA PRO A 13 -5.95 -14.06 -27.36
C PRO A 13 -6.25 -12.59 -27.74
N VAL A 14 -5.23 -11.75 -27.92
CA VAL A 14 -5.36 -10.32 -28.25
C VAL A 14 -4.53 -9.94 -29.45
N GLN A 15 -5.03 -9.00 -30.25
CA GLN A 15 -4.29 -8.42 -31.38
C GLN A 15 -3.63 -7.12 -30.95
N ILE A 16 -2.31 -7.09 -30.93
CA ILE A 16 -1.51 -5.94 -30.50
C ILE A 16 -1.30 -5.01 -31.68
N GLU A 17 -1.72 -3.75 -31.51
CA GLU A 17 -1.53 -2.68 -32.50
C GLU A 17 -0.23 -1.91 -32.26
N SER A 18 0.10 -1.65 -30.99
CA SER A 18 1.35 -1.01 -30.60
C SER A 18 1.82 -1.43 -29.21
N ARG A 19 3.11 -1.22 -28.94
CA ARG A 19 3.71 -1.50 -27.65
C ARG A 19 4.67 -0.41 -27.21
N LYS A 20 4.69 -0.14 -25.89
CA LYS A 20 5.58 0.85 -25.28
C LYS A 20 6.11 0.34 -23.93
N ARG A 21 7.42 0.44 -23.71
CA ARG A 21 8.01 0.14 -22.39
C ARG A 21 7.70 1.25 -21.39
N ILE A 22 7.20 0.84 -20.21
CA ILE A 22 6.92 1.74 -19.08
C ILE A 22 7.35 1.07 -17.78
N ARG A 23 8.16 1.73 -16.95
CA ARG A 23 8.49 1.33 -15.55
C ARG A 23 8.59 -0.18 -15.29
N GLY A 24 9.39 -0.90 -16.06
CA GLY A 24 9.58 -2.35 -15.87
C GLY A 24 8.45 -3.23 -16.41
N ALA A 25 7.54 -2.66 -17.20
CA ALA A 25 6.44 -3.34 -17.86
C ALA A 25 6.34 -2.91 -19.32
N ILE A 26 5.48 -3.57 -20.08
CA ILE A 26 5.16 -3.26 -21.47
C ILE A 26 3.68 -2.93 -21.55
N LEU A 27 3.39 -1.68 -21.89
CA LEU A 27 2.03 -1.24 -22.22
C LEU A 27 1.73 -1.68 -23.65
N LEU A 28 0.59 -2.32 -23.83
CA LEU A 28 0.08 -2.86 -25.09
C LEU A 28 -1.22 -2.14 -25.44
N GLU A 29 -1.29 -1.63 -26.66
CA GLU A 29 -2.52 -1.11 -27.26
C GLU A 29 -3.15 -2.20 -28.11
N THR A 30 -4.43 -2.43 -27.93
CA THR A 30 -5.22 -3.38 -28.71
C THR A 30 -6.57 -2.75 -29.10
N ARG A 31 -7.33 -3.36 -29.98
CA ARG A 31 -8.69 -2.91 -30.33
C ARG A 31 -9.66 -2.97 -29.16
N GLU A 32 -9.41 -3.85 -28.19
CA GLU A 32 -10.27 -4.06 -27.01
C GLU A 32 -9.90 -3.16 -25.83
N GLY A 33 -8.78 -2.42 -25.93
CA GLY A 33 -8.26 -1.53 -24.89
C GLY A 33 -6.79 -1.74 -24.61
N GLN A 34 -6.34 -1.25 -23.47
CA GLN A 34 -4.94 -1.34 -23.05
C GLN A 34 -4.70 -2.54 -22.12
N TYR A 35 -3.53 -3.14 -22.28
CA TYR A 35 -3.03 -4.19 -21.38
C TYR A 35 -1.61 -3.87 -20.92
N LEU A 36 -1.25 -4.40 -19.76
CA LEU A 36 0.08 -4.28 -19.19
C LEU A 36 0.68 -5.68 -19.05
N LEU A 37 1.78 -5.94 -19.76
CA LEU A 37 2.56 -7.15 -19.64
C LEU A 37 3.79 -6.90 -18.77
N ARG A 38 3.99 -7.73 -17.73
CA ARG A 38 5.18 -7.64 -16.87
C ARG A 38 5.65 -9.02 -16.41
N GLU A 39 6.92 -9.10 -16.03
CA GLU A 39 7.42 -10.24 -15.26
C GLU A 39 6.69 -10.32 -13.91
N TYR A 40 6.35 -11.54 -13.50
CA TYR A 40 5.66 -11.81 -12.25
C TYR A 40 6.55 -12.62 -11.31
N ASN A 41 6.83 -12.06 -10.14
CA ASN A 41 7.71 -12.65 -9.12
C ASN A 41 6.95 -13.14 -7.88
N GLY A 42 5.61 -13.13 -7.94
CA GLY A 42 4.76 -13.61 -6.85
C GLY A 42 4.42 -15.11 -6.99
N SER A 43 3.75 -15.67 -6.00
CA SER A 43 3.18 -17.02 -6.06
C SER A 43 1.85 -17.04 -6.83
N ALA A 44 1.48 -18.18 -7.39
CA ALA A 44 0.17 -18.37 -8.04
C ALA A 44 -0.98 -18.10 -7.05
N SER A 45 -0.88 -18.61 -5.83
CA SER A 45 -1.88 -18.38 -4.76
C SER A 45 -2.08 -16.90 -4.41
N ARG A 46 -1.02 -16.08 -4.48
CA ARG A 46 -1.13 -14.63 -4.31
C ARG A 46 -1.93 -13.98 -5.45
N LEU A 47 -1.69 -14.40 -6.69
CA LEU A 47 -2.45 -13.92 -7.84
C LEU A 47 -3.91 -14.35 -7.77
N GLU A 48 -4.20 -15.59 -7.43
CA GLU A 48 -5.57 -16.09 -7.27
C GLU A 48 -6.33 -15.32 -6.19
N ARG A 49 -5.70 -15.02 -5.06
CA ARG A 49 -6.31 -14.18 -4.04
C ARG A 49 -6.55 -12.76 -4.54
N GLU A 50 -5.61 -12.15 -5.26
CA GLU A 50 -5.79 -10.85 -5.89
C GLU A 50 -6.97 -10.83 -6.84
N GLU A 51 -7.09 -11.84 -7.70
CA GLU A 51 -8.19 -11.93 -8.68
C GLU A 51 -9.55 -12.15 -8.01
N ARG A 52 -9.63 -12.97 -6.94
CA ARG A 52 -10.87 -13.11 -6.14
C ARG A 52 -11.32 -11.77 -5.53
N ILE A 53 -10.39 -10.99 -4.96
CA ILE A 53 -10.71 -9.66 -4.44
C ILE A 53 -11.26 -8.76 -5.54
N LYS A 54 -10.67 -8.77 -6.73
CA LYS A 54 -11.15 -7.99 -7.89
C LYS A 54 -12.51 -8.47 -8.38
N GLU A 55 -12.76 -9.75 -8.42
CA GLU A 55 -14.06 -10.33 -8.80
C GLU A 55 -15.15 -9.90 -7.82
N SER A 56 -14.88 -9.96 -6.54
CA SER A 56 -15.78 -9.48 -5.52
C SER A 56 -16.04 -7.97 -5.63
N LEU A 57 -15.01 -7.14 -5.84
CA LEU A 57 -15.19 -5.72 -6.13
C LEU A 57 -16.09 -5.47 -7.34
N MET A 58 -15.96 -6.29 -8.39
CA MET A 58 -16.77 -6.17 -9.61
C MET A 58 -18.23 -6.56 -9.38
N SER A 59 -18.52 -7.58 -8.57
CA SER A 59 -19.87 -7.99 -8.20
C SER A 59 -20.60 -6.91 -7.40
N HIS A 60 -19.90 -6.16 -6.57
CA HIS A 60 -20.41 -4.99 -5.82
C HIS A 60 -20.42 -3.68 -6.64
N GLY A 61 -20.20 -3.75 -7.94
CA GLY A 61 -20.36 -2.62 -8.87
C GLY A 61 -19.07 -1.84 -9.17
N TYR A 62 -17.94 -2.12 -8.52
CA TYR A 62 -16.67 -1.49 -8.85
C TYR A 62 -15.94 -2.24 -9.98
N ARG A 63 -16.22 -1.89 -11.23
CA ARG A 63 -15.73 -2.62 -12.43
C ARG A 63 -14.35 -2.18 -12.95
N LYS A 64 -13.79 -1.12 -12.40
CA LYS A 64 -12.53 -0.52 -12.88
C LYS A 64 -11.31 -1.09 -12.14
N VAL A 65 -11.10 -2.39 -12.28
CA VAL A 65 -9.96 -3.13 -11.71
C VAL A 65 -9.06 -3.68 -12.81
N ASP A 66 -7.77 -3.77 -12.53
CA ASP A 66 -6.73 -4.29 -13.42
C ASP A 66 -6.73 -5.84 -13.46
N LYS A 67 -7.83 -6.43 -13.96
CA LYS A 67 -8.00 -7.88 -14.00
C LYS A 67 -6.94 -8.56 -14.85
N ALA A 68 -6.45 -9.71 -14.40
CA ALA A 68 -5.53 -10.55 -15.18
C ALA A 68 -6.24 -11.11 -16.41
N LEU A 69 -5.54 -11.15 -17.55
CA LEU A 69 -6.00 -11.77 -18.79
C LEU A 69 -5.39 -13.18 -18.89
N ALA A 70 -6.26 -14.18 -19.03
CA ALA A 70 -5.84 -15.55 -19.26
C ALA A 70 -5.20 -15.70 -20.66
N ASN A 71 -4.20 -16.55 -20.76
CA ASN A 71 -3.59 -16.95 -22.04
C ASN A 71 -4.53 -17.91 -22.81
N LYS A 72 -4.15 -18.33 -23.99
CA LYS A 72 -4.95 -19.24 -24.86
C LYS A 72 -5.19 -20.62 -24.24
N GLN A 73 -4.42 -21.01 -23.23
CA GLN A 73 -4.59 -22.24 -22.47
C GLN A 73 -5.52 -22.06 -21.25
N GLY A 74 -5.99 -20.84 -20.98
CA GLY A 74 -6.83 -20.51 -19.84
C GLY A 74 -6.06 -20.20 -18.54
N GLU A 75 -4.72 -20.11 -18.61
CA GLU A 75 -3.87 -19.83 -17.45
C GLU A 75 -3.63 -18.32 -17.31
N LEU A 76 -3.61 -17.81 -16.07
CA LEU A 76 -3.31 -16.41 -15.77
C LEU A 76 -1.81 -16.08 -15.88
N LEU A 77 -0.95 -17.08 -15.70
CA LEU A 77 0.50 -16.93 -15.77
C LEU A 77 1.04 -17.62 -17.03
N THR A 78 1.94 -16.94 -17.72
CA THR A 78 2.58 -17.44 -18.95
C THR A 78 4.07 -17.58 -18.72
N ARG A 79 4.70 -18.65 -19.25
CA ARG A 79 6.14 -18.86 -19.17
C ARG A 79 6.81 -18.58 -20.50
N ASP A 80 7.96 -17.93 -20.45
CA ASP A 80 8.86 -17.84 -21.61
C ASP A 80 9.75 -19.08 -21.75
N GLY A 81 10.41 -19.25 -22.88
CA GLY A 81 11.35 -20.34 -23.12
C GLY A 81 12.56 -20.40 -22.16
N SER A 82 12.78 -19.36 -21.35
CA SER A 82 13.81 -19.29 -20.29
C SER A 82 13.25 -19.59 -18.89
N GLY A 83 11.94 -19.86 -18.76
CA GLY A 83 11.27 -20.18 -17.51
C GLY A 83 10.83 -18.95 -16.69
N ASN A 84 11.01 -17.72 -17.19
CA ASN A 84 10.47 -16.53 -16.52
C ASN A 84 8.94 -16.53 -16.60
N ILE A 85 8.31 -16.07 -15.54
CA ILE A 85 6.86 -16.01 -15.44
C ILE A 85 6.37 -14.60 -15.80
N TRP A 86 5.35 -14.54 -16.62
CA TRP A 86 4.75 -13.30 -17.10
C TRP A 86 3.27 -13.23 -16.77
N LEU A 87 2.80 -12.02 -16.55
CA LEU A 87 1.41 -11.70 -16.24
C LEU A 87 0.94 -10.55 -17.14
N MET A 88 -0.20 -10.75 -17.80
CA MET A 88 -0.89 -9.70 -18.53
C MET A 88 -2.12 -9.25 -17.75
N LYS A 89 -2.25 -7.95 -17.51
CA LYS A 89 -3.42 -7.36 -16.85
C LYS A 89 -4.08 -6.32 -17.75
N ARG A 90 -5.38 -6.17 -17.63
CA ARG A 90 -6.10 -5.03 -18.22
C ARG A 90 -5.51 -3.73 -17.68
N TRP A 91 -5.37 -2.74 -18.54
CA TRP A 91 -4.86 -1.43 -18.17
C TRP A 91 -5.82 -0.31 -18.58
N PHE A 92 -5.56 0.91 -18.13
CA PHE A 92 -6.49 2.01 -18.28
C PHE A 92 -5.81 3.18 -18.96
N ALA A 93 -6.40 3.66 -20.06
CA ALA A 93 -5.98 4.89 -20.70
C ALA A 93 -6.32 6.07 -19.77
N GLY A 94 -5.30 6.73 -19.24
CA GLY A 94 -5.49 7.84 -18.31
C GLY A 94 -4.16 8.39 -17.81
N ARG A 95 -4.25 9.26 -16.82
CA ARG A 95 -3.07 9.87 -16.20
C ARG A 95 -2.99 9.45 -14.73
N GLU A 96 -1.79 9.14 -14.26
CA GLU A 96 -1.54 8.95 -12.83
C GLU A 96 -1.96 10.20 -12.03
N CYS A 97 -2.35 10.00 -10.78
CA CYS A 97 -2.73 11.09 -9.89
C CYS A 97 -1.58 12.08 -9.69
N ASP A 98 -1.79 13.35 -10.00
CA ASP A 98 -0.85 14.41 -9.68
C ASP A 98 -1.03 14.85 -8.23
N LEU A 99 -0.06 14.55 -7.38
CA LEU A 99 -0.09 14.94 -5.97
C LEU A 99 -0.06 16.46 -5.74
N LYS A 100 0.25 17.27 -6.75
CA LYS A 100 0.21 18.74 -6.66
C LYS A 100 -1.14 19.32 -7.05
N ASP A 101 -1.99 18.55 -7.72
CA ASP A 101 -3.35 18.95 -8.06
C ASP A 101 -4.30 18.65 -6.89
N ALA A 102 -4.69 19.70 -6.17
CA ALA A 102 -5.57 19.58 -5.02
C ALA A 102 -6.93 18.93 -5.34
N LYS A 103 -7.46 19.13 -6.55
CA LYS A 103 -8.73 18.50 -6.96
C LYS A 103 -8.57 17.02 -7.17
N GLN A 104 -7.45 16.60 -7.77
CA GLN A 104 -7.18 15.19 -7.99
C GLN A 104 -6.96 14.44 -6.67
N VAL A 105 -6.17 14.98 -5.75
CA VAL A 105 -5.93 14.32 -4.45
C VAL A 105 -7.18 14.23 -3.59
N CYS A 106 -8.05 15.26 -3.58
CA CYS A 106 -9.35 15.17 -2.90
C CYS A 106 -10.26 14.11 -3.53
N ARG A 107 -10.35 14.06 -4.86
CA ARG A 107 -11.11 13.01 -5.55
C ARG A 107 -10.54 11.60 -5.29
N ALA A 108 -9.23 11.47 -5.21
CA ALA A 108 -8.59 10.21 -4.85
C ALA A 108 -8.94 9.80 -3.41
N MET A 109 -9.01 10.74 -2.46
CA MET A 109 -9.45 10.47 -1.08
C MET A 109 -10.91 10.02 -1.01
N SER A 110 -11.81 10.72 -1.71
CA SER A 110 -13.22 10.32 -1.81
C SER A 110 -13.37 8.93 -2.46
N HIS A 111 -12.56 8.63 -3.47
CA HIS A 111 -12.52 7.32 -4.10
C HIS A 111 -11.98 6.22 -3.17
N LEU A 112 -10.95 6.53 -2.37
CA LEU A 112 -10.42 5.60 -1.36
C LEU A 112 -11.49 5.23 -0.33
N ALA A 113 -12.26 6.22 0.14
CA ALA A 113 -13.36 5.96 1.07
C ALA A 113 -14.40 4.99 0.48
N MET A 114 -14.79 5.20 -0.78
CA MET A 114 -15.69 4.27 -1.48
C MET A 114 -15.05 2.89 -1.68
N LEU A 115 -13.77 2.84 -2.02
CA LEU A 115 -13.04 1.58 -2.15
C LEU A 115 -13.05 0.81 -0.83
N HIS A 116 -12.81 1.48 0.29
CA HIS A 116 -12.85 0.87 1.62
C HIS A 116 -14.25 0.33 1.99
N LEU A 117 -15.32 1.03 1.62
CA LEU A 117 -16.69 0.52 1.79
C LEU A 117 -16.88 -0.77 0.99
N TRP A 118 -16.61 -0.78 -0.30
CA TRP A 118 -16.70 -1.99 -1.12
C TRP A 118 -15.80 -3.13 -0.60
N MET A 119 -14.61 -2.81 -0.11
CA MET A 119 -13.68 -3.79 0.48
C MET A 119 -14.09 -4.28 1.87
N SER A 120 -15.08 -3.67 2.51
CA SER A 120 -15.67 -4.14 3.78
C SER A 120 -16.89 -5.02 3.56
N GLU A 121 -17.69 -4.74 2.53
CA GLU A 121 -18.92 -5.49 2.21
C GLU A 121 -18.67 -6.90 1.66
N GLN A 122 -17.47 -7.15 1.12
CA GLN A 122 -17.12 -8.39 0.42
C GLN A 122 -17.05 -9.65 1.26
N GLN A 123 -16.99 -9.54 2.57
CA GLN A 123 -16.64 -10.68 3.42
C GLN A 123 -17.81 -11.57 3.79
N GLU A 124 -19.03 -11.09 3.75
CA GLU A 124 -20.19 -11.96 3.93
C GLU A 124 -20.26 -13.01 2.83
N ASP A 125 -20.01 -12.62 1.57
CA ASP A 125 -20.04 -13.52 0.42
C ASP A 125 -18.88 -14.53 0.44
N ILE A 126 -17.66 -14.10 0.81
CA ILE A 126 -16.49 -15.00 0.88
C ILE A 126 -16.64 -15.99 2.06
N ARG A 127 -17.19 -15.58 3.20
CA ARG A 127 -17.46 -16.47 4.34
C ARG A 127 -18.56 -17.46 4.02
N THR A 128 -19.66 -17.02 3.42
CA THR A 128 -20.78 -17.86 3.04
C THR A 128 -20.35 -18.94 2.05
N GLN A 129 -19.58 -18.58 1.01
CA GLN A 129 -19.04 -19.54 0.04
C GLN A 129 -18.02 -20.52 0.66
N GLN A 130 -17.24 -20.12 1.65
CA GLN A 130 -16.33 -21.02 2.35
C GLN A 130 -17.08 -22.01 3.24
N THR A 131 -18.18 -21.58 3.86
CA THR A 131 -19.04 -22.44 4.68
C THR A 131 -19.81 -23.44 3.79
N GLU A 132 -20.38 -22.97 2.69
CA GLU A 132 -21.07 -23.83 1.70
C GLU A 132 -20.13 -24.85 1.07
N ASN A 133 -18.92 -24.46 0.66
CA ASN A 133 -17.92 -25.39 0.13
C ASN A 133 -17.41 -26.39 1.18
N ALA A 134 -17.33 -26.01 2.46
CA ALA A 134 -16.95 -26.94 3.55
C ALA A 134 -18.09 -27.92 3.84
N GLU A 135 -19.35 -27.50 3.76
CA GLU A 135 -20.53 -28.36 3.93
C GLU A 135 -20.71 -29.32 2.73
N GLU A 136 -20.48 -28.89 1.50
CA GLU A 136 -20.47 -29.76 0.32
C GLU A 136 -19.36 -30.82 0.36
N LEU A 137 -18.15 -30.48 0.83
CA LEU A 137 -17.03 -31.41 1.00
C LEU A 137 -17.30 -32.44 2.09
N THR A 138 -18.00 -32.06 3.16
CA THR A 138 -18.38 -32.99 4.23
C THR A 138 -19.54 -33.89 3.86
N SER A 139 -20.45 -33.43 3.00
CA SER A 139 -21.62 -34.19 2.54
C SER A 139 -21.30 -35.19 1.42
N SER A 140 -20.22 -34.98 0.64
CA SER A 140 -19.88 -35.79 -0.52
C SER A 140 -19.02 -37.04 -0.25
N GLY A 141 -18.64 -37.30 1.00
CA GLY A 141 -18.07 -38.62 1.45
C GLY A 141 -16.85 -39.14 0.68
N ARG A 142 -16.15 -38.33 -0.12
CA ARG A 142 -14.94 -38.76 -0.83
C ARG A 142 -13.69 -38.48 0.02
N LYS A 143 -13.23 -39.50 0.71
CA LYS A 143 -11.82 -39.56 1.18
C LYS A 143 -10.92 -39.58 -0.05
N THR A 144 -10.34 -38.45 -0.41
CA THR A 144 -9.16 -38.41 -1.26
C THR A 144 -7.95 -38.29 -0.34
N ASP A 145 -7.18 -39.36 -0.30
CA ASP A 145 -5.79 -39.40 0.22
C ASP A 145 -4.94 -38.50 -0.69
N LEU A 146 -4.90 -37.24 -0.40
CA LEU A 146 -3.89 -36.31 -0.87
C LEU A 146 -3.33 -35.60 0.36
N GLY A 147 -2.01 -35.74 0.52
CA GLY A 147 -1.23 -35.34 1.67
C GLY A 147 -1.60 -33.98 2.24
N GLY A 148 -1.78 -33.99 3.55
CA GLY A 148 -2.23 -32.86 4.33
C GLY A 148 -1.32 -31.66 4.25
N GLU A 149 -1.63 -30.79 3.32
CA GLU A 149 -1.54 -29.35 3.56
C GLU A 149 -2.98 -28.93 3.85
N GLU A 150 -3.31 -28.92 5.14
CA GLU A 150 -4.42 -28.15 5.65
C GLU A 150 -4.34 -26.79 4.98
N LEU A 151 -5.40 -26.43 4.23
CA LEU A 151 -5.76 -25.03 4.04
C LEU A 151 -5.99 -24.48 5.44
N GLN A 152 -4.90 -24.15 6.12
CA GLN A 152 -4.93 -23.27 7.25
C GLN A 152 -5.70 -22.06 6.77
N ALA A 153 -6.90 -21.88 7.33
CA ALA A 153 -7.58 -20.61 7.41
C ALA A 153 -6.48 -19.59 7.55
N ALA A 154 -6.35 -18.70 6.53
CA ALA A 154 -5.18 -17.84 6.32
C ALA A 154 -4.62 -17.54 7.68
N GLU A 155 -3.42 -18.03 7.99
CA GLU A 155 -2.82 -17.76 9.27
C GLU A 155 -3.03 -16.26 9.46
N VAL A 156 -4.03 -15.93 10.27
CA VAL A 156 -3.95 -14.74 11.08
C VAL A 156 -2.68 -15.06 11.83
N THR A 157 -1.54 -14.74 11.18
CA THR A 157 -0.25 -14.76 11.82
C THR A 157 -0.56 -14.02 13.07
N ALA A 158 -0.61 -14.77 14.20
CA ALA A 158 -0.97 -14.22 15.48
C ALA A 158 -0.14 -12.95 15.56
N PHE A 159 -0.79 -11.83 15.30
CA PHE A 159 -0.13 -10.54 15.24
C PHE A 159 0.23 -10.33 16.69
N THR A 160 1.41 -10.78 17.06
CA THR A 160 2.01 -10.37 18.31
C THR A 160 1.88 -8.87 18.25
N PRO A 161 1.27 -8.19 19.24
CA PRO A 161 1.17 -6.74 19.24
C PRO A 161 2.57 -6.24 18.96
N ILE A 162 2.81 -5.95 17.68
CA ILE A 162 4.14 -5.53 17.29
C ILE A 162 4.12 -4.13 17.83
N ASP A 163 4.91 -3.93 18.84
CA ASP A 163 5.39 -2.65 19.27
C ASP A 163 5.99 -1.91 18.05
N PHE A 164 5.08 -1.50 17.16
CA PHE A 164 5.38 -0.91 15.86
C PHE A 164 6.22 0.35 16.03
N PHE A 165 5.83 1.21 16.96
CA PHE A 165 6.54 2.44 17.26
C PHE A 165 7.80 2.17 18.09
N GLY A 166 7.70 1.36 19.14
CA GLY A 166 8.80 1.03 20.01
C GLY A 166 9.94 0.30 19.29
N ARG A 167 9.63 -0.62 18.35
CA ARG A 167 10.66 -1.24 17.51
C ARG A 167 11.41 -0.18 16.70
N ARG A 168 10.70 0.76 16.08
CA ARG A 168 11.30 1.83 15.29
C ARG A 168 12.09 2.81 16.14
N ASN A 169 11.64 3.10 17.35
CA ASN A 169 12.37 3.94 18.30
C ASN A 169 13.65 3.26 18.78
N ARG A 170 13.65 1.93 19.01
CA ARG A 170 14.86 1.15 19.27
C ARG A 170 15.84 1.18 18.09
N GLU A 171 15.34 1.14 16.86
CA GLU A 171 16.18 1.29 15.65
C GLU A 171 16.79 2.68 15.58
N LEU A 172 16.04 3.75 15.83
CA LEU A 172 16.55 5.13 15.90
C LEU A 172 17.67 5.26 16.94
N LYS A 173 17.46 4.75 18.17
CA LYS A 173 18.47 4.71 19.23
C LYS A 173 19.74 3.96 18.81
N ARG A 174 19.59 2.84 18.12
CA ARG A 174 20.71 2.04 17.62
C ARG A 174 21.54 2.83 16.61
N VAL A 175 20.89 3.48 15.65
CA VAL A 175 21.55 4.30 14.63
C VAL A 175 22.26 5.48 15.28
N HIS A 176 21.59 6.20 16.18
CA HIS A 176 22.18 7.31 16.93
C HIS A 176 23.42 6.88 17.71
N THR A 177 23.33 5.79 18.48
CA THR A 177 24.46 5.27 19.28
C THR A 177 25.63 4.87 18.39
N TYR A 178 25.33 4.25 17.23
CA TYR A 178 26.36 3.88 16.26
C TYR A 178 27.10 5.11 15.71
N ILE A 179 26.36 6.14 15.25
CA ILE A 179 26.98 7.35 14.70
C ILE A 179 27.76 8.10 15.78
N ARG A 180 27.21 8.20 16.99
CA ARG A 180 27.86 8.91 18.12
C ARG A 180 29.24 8.33 18.49
N LYS A 181 29.41 7.02 18.40
CA LYS A 181 30.68 6.32 18.67
C LYS A 181 31.74 6.51 17.59
N LYS A 182 31.39 6.98 16.40
CA LYS A 182 32.38 7.19 15.32
C LYS A 182 33.33 8.35 15.67
N ARG A 183 34.64 8.12 15.47
CA ARG A 183 35.66 9.14 15.68
C ARG A 183 35.56 10.29 14.67
N ARG A 184 35.33 9.97 13.39
CA ARG A 184 35.09 10.96 12.32
C ARG A 184 33.69 10.79 11.78
N LYS A 185 32.98 11.90 11.62
CA LYS A 185 31.60 11.94 11.12
C LYS A 185 31.55 12.79 9.87
N ASN A 186 30.79 12.36 8.91
CA ASN A 186 30.47 13.15 7.72
C ASN A 186 29.27 14.09 7.97
N GLU A 187 28.96 14.96 7.00
CA GLU A 187 27.86 15.94 7.09
C GLU A 187 26.50 15.31 7.33
N MET A 188 26.22 14.20 6.66
CA MET A 188 24.95 13.46 6.85
C MET A 188 24.83 12.93 8.29
N GLU A 189 25.89 12.38 8.84
CA GLU A 189 25.93 11.86 10.21
C GLU A 189 25.77 12.96 11.25
N LEU A 190 26.41 14.10 11.04
CA LEU A 190 26.23 15.28 11.91
C LEU A 190 24.79 15.77 11.86
N ALA A 191 24.20 15.87 10.67
CA ALA A 191 22.82 16.29 10.50
C ALA A 191 21.80 15.30 11.11
N LEU A 192 22.07 13.98 11.05
CA LEU A 192 21.27 12.97 11.74
C LEU A 192 21.34 13.10 13.26
N LEU A 193 22.55 13.35 13.82
CA LEU A 193 22.72 13.55 15.26
C LEU A 193 22.03 14.83 15.76
N ASP A 194 22.17 15.92 15.03
CA ASP A 194 21.58 17.21 15.37
C ASP A 194 20.03 17.16 15.40
N ALA A 195 19.43 16.40 14.49
CA ALA A 195 18.00 16.24 14.42
C ALA A 195 17.43 15.16 15.37
N PHE A 196 18.30 14.34 15.99
CA PHE A 196 17.86 13.13 16.69
C PHE A 196 16.92 13.41 17.86
N ALA A 197 17.29 14.35 18.75
CA ALA A 197 16.52 14.60 19.97
C ALA A 197 15.05 14.94 19.64
N HIS A 198 14.86 15.88 18.73
CA HIS A 198 13.54 16.34 18.31
C HIS A 198 12.68 15.21 17.73
N TYR A 199 13.18 14.47 16.74
CA TYR A 199 12.41 13.40 16.11
C TYR A 199 12.25 12.17 17.00
N TYR A 200 13.21 11.92 17.87
CA TYR A 200 13.11 10.82 18.83
C TYR A 200 12.03 11.08 19.89
N GLU A 201 11.91 12.32 20.36
CA GLU A 201 10.84 12.75 21.27
C GLU A 201 9.44 12.53 20.67
N GLN A 202 9.22 12.96 19.42
CA GLN A 202 7.97 12.69 18.69
C GLN A 202 7.70 11.19 18.52
N GLY A 203 8.75 10.40 18.25
CA GLY A 203 8.63 8.96 18.18
C GLY A 203 8.23 8.32 19.51
N CYS A 204 8.75 8.82 20.63
CA CYS A 204 8.39 8.38 21.98
C CYS A 204 6.95 8.80 22.34
N GLU A 205 6.53 10.01 21.96
CA GLU A 205 5.15 10.48 22.16
C GLU A 205 4.15 9.58 21.40
N ALA A 206 4.43 9.27 20.13
CA ALA A 206 3.59 8.36 19.35
C ALA A 206 3.53 6.95 19.96
N GLU A 207 4.65 6.44 20.50
CA GLU A 207 4.70 5.16 21.22
C GLU A 207 3.87 5.20 22.49
N GLN A 208 3.92 6.29 23.26
CA GLN A 208 3.15 6.47 24.49
C GLN A 208 1.64 6.54 24.21
N LEU A 209 1.22 7.30 23.19
CA LEU A 209 -0.19 7.38 22.79
C LEU A 209 -0.72 5.99 22.40
N GLU A 210 -0.03 5.27 21.54
CA GLU A 210 -0.47 3.94 21.13
C GLU A 210 -0.47 2.94 22.29
N THR A 211 0.52 3.03 23.20
CA THR A 211 0.58 2.16 24.38
C THR A 211 -0.56 2.44 25.35
N ALA A 212 -1.05 3.67 25.43
CA ALA A 212 -2.17 4.05 26.29
C ALA A 212 -3.54 3.67 25.69
N GLU A 213 -3.68 3.82 24.37
CA GLU A 213 -4.97 3.71 23.68
C GLU A 213 -5.18 2.36 22.99
N HIS A 214 -4.09 1.67 22.60
CA HIS A 214 -4.11 0.38 21.89
C HIS A 214 -4.94 0.36 20.58
N ASN A 215 -5.06 1.50 19.90
CA ASN A 215 -5.92 1.66 18.73
C ASN A 215 -5.47 0.77 17.56
N TYR A 216 -4.17 0.60 17.36
CA TYR A 216 -3.63 -0.28 16.32
C TYR A 216 -4.07 -1.73 16.54
N ASP A 217 -3.92 -2.24 17.75
CA ASP A 217 -4.27 -3.62 18.11
C ASP A 217 -5.79 -3.84 18.05
N TYR A 218 -6.58 -2.84 18.49
CA TYR A 218 -8.03 -2.87 18.40
C TYR A 218 -8.49 -2.95 16.94
N LEU A 219 -8.06 -2.02 16.09
CA LEU A 219 -8.45 -1.96 14.68
C LEU A 219 -7.93 -3.17 13.87
N GLN A 220 -6.78 -3.73 14.25
CA GLN A 220 -6.27 -4.95 13.61
C GLN A 220 -7.15 -6.17 13.94
N ARG A 221 -7.62 -6.30 15.18
CA ARG A 221 -8.56 -7.36 15.57
C ARG A 221 -9.91 -7.16 14.90
N GLU A 222 -10.45 -5.95 14.94
CA GLU A 222 -11.70 -5.61 14.25
C GLU A 222 -11.63 -5.93 12.76
N ALA A 223 -10.53 -5.56 12.09
CA ALA A 223 -10.33 -5.87 10.68
C ALA A 223 -10.29 -7.38 10.42
N ALA A 224 -9.68 -8.16 11.31
CA ALA A 224 -9.63 -9.62 11.20
C ALA A 224 -11.02 -10.26 11.44
N GLU A 225 -11.74 -9.81 12.44
CA GLU A 225 -13.08 -10.31 12.79
C GLU A 225 -14.13 -9.98 11.74
N GLN A 226 -14.11 -8.76 11.22
CA GLN A 226 -15.03 -8.29 10.18
C GLN A 226 -14.52 -8.59 8.76
N GLY A 227 -13.27 -9.03 8.64
CA GLY A 227 -12.61 -9.31 7.37
C GLY A 227 -12.40 -8.08 6.50
N LYS A 228 -12.32 -6.89 7.07
CA LYS A 228 -12.06 -5.64 6.34
C LYS A 228 -10.78 -5.76 5.53
N LEU A 229 -10.86 -5.52 4.23
CA LEU A 229 -9.70 -5.52 3.36
C LEU A 229 -9.13 -4.11 3.24
N MET A 230 -7.80 -4.01 3.25
CA MET A 230 -7.07 -2.82 2.82
C MET A 230 -6.43 -3.07 1.45
N HIS A 231 -6.22 -2.00 0.67
CA HIS A 231 -5.52 -2.10 -0.63
C HIS A 231 -4.01 -2.38 -0.46
N GLY A 232 -3.40 -1.87 0.61
CA GLY A 232 -2.00 -2.08 0.95
C GLY A 232 -0.97 -1.40 0.04
N SER A 233 -1.42 -0.76 -1.03
CA SER A 233 -0.58 -0.04 -2.00
C SER A 233 -1.28 1.16 -2.61
N TYR A 234 -2.20 1.81 -1.89
CA TYR A 234 -2.91 2.98 -2.39
C TYR A 234 -1.95 4.19 -2.49
N ASN A 235 -1.44 4.42 -3.68
CA ASN A 235 -0.50 5.49 -3.97
C ASN A 235 -0.77 6.10 -5.35
N TYR A 236 -0.22 7.27 -5.63
CA TYR A 236 -0.51 8.05 -6.82
C TYR A 236 -0.18 7.34 -8.16
N HIS A 237 0.70 6.36 -8.17
CA HIS A 237 1.00 5.55 -9.36
C HIS A 237 -0.08 4.51 -9.65
N ASN A 238 -0.79 4.08 -8.63
CA ASN A 238 -1.86 3.08 -8.72
C ASN A 238 -3.25 3.73 -8.83
N ILE A 239 -3.31 5.06 -8.92
CA ILE A 239 -4.53 5.84 -9.08
C ILE A 239 -4.50 6.51 -10.44
N VAL A 240 -5.39 6.11 -11.34
CA VAL A 240 -5.46 6.62 -12.71
C VAL A 240 -6.73 7.43 -12.90
N PHE A 241 -6.59 8.65 -13.40
CA PHE A 241 -7.71 9.51 -13.79
C PHE A 241 -8.06 9.31 -15.26
N GLN A 242 -9.27 8.82 -15.51
CA GLN A 242 -9.84 8.59 -16.82
C GLN A 242 -11.07 9.51 -17.00
N GLY A 243 -10.83 10.74 -17.42
CA GLY A 243 -11.87 11.77 -17.45
C GLY A 243 -12.43 12.07 -16.05
N ARG A 244 -13.72 11.76 -15.85
CA ARG A 244 -14.39 11.92 -14.54
C ARG A 244 -14.26 10.71 -13.63
N GLU A 245 -13.73 9.61 -14.09
CA GLU A 245 -13.59 8.38 -13.31
C GLU A 245 -12.22 8.31 -12.64
N VAL A 246 -12.16 7.66 -11.49
CA VAL A 246 -10.94 7.30 -10.78
C VAL A 246 -10.83 5.79 -10.78
N VAL A 247 -9.71 5.29 -11.19
CA VAL A 247 -9.41 3.86 -11.28
C VAL A 247 -8.29 3.54 -10.32
N THR A 248 -8.42 2.45 -9.58
CA THR A 248 -7.36 1.90 -8.75
C THR A 248 -6.84 0.60 -9.37
N SER A 249 -5.53 0.45 -9.42
CA SER A 249 -4.83 -0.73 -9.94
C SER A 249 -3.87 -1.30 -8.91
N ASN A 250 -3.36 -2.48 -9.20
CA ASN A 250 -2.29 -3.12 -8.43
C ASN A 250 -2.71 -3.57 -7.02
N PHE A 251 -3.70 -4.47 -6.97
CA PHE A 251 -4.25 -5.06 -5.74
C PHE A 251 -3.38 -6.18 -5.14
N GLU A 252 -2.17 -6.40 -5.64
CA GLU A 252 -1.29 -7.51 -5.20
C GLU A 252 -0.93 -7.49 -3.71
N ASN A 253 -1.05 -6.34 -3.04
CA ASN A 253 -0.85 -6.19 -1.60
C ASN A 253 -2.16 -6.10 -0.81
N ALA A 254 -3.31 -6.25 -1.48
CA ALA A 254 -4.60 -6.24 -0.81
C ALA A 254 -4.72 -7.45 0.13
N LYS A 255 -5.18 -7.18 1.34
CA LYS A 255 -5.29 -8.17 2.42
C LYS A 255 -6.22 -7.68 3.51
N VAL A 256 -6.65 -8.58 4.38
CA VAL A 256 -7.29 -8.18 5.65
C VAL A 256 -6.34 -7.29 6.44
N GLY A 257 -6.82 -6.12 6.89
CA GLY A 257 -6.01 -5.18 7.63
C GLY A 257 -6.67 -3.82 7.83
N ILE A 258 -5.98 -2.96 8.54
CA ILE A 258 -6.44 -1.65 8.99
C ILE A 258 -6.52 -0.68 7.80
N GLN A 259 -7.73 -0.35 7.35
CA GLN A 259 -7.96 0.52 6.18
C GLN A 259 -7.37 1.92 6.33
N ILE A 260 -7.32 2.46 7.56
CA ILE A 260 -6.71 3.78 7.82
C ILE A 260 -5.24 3.87 7.41
N MET A 261 -4.53 2.73 7.29
CA MET A 261 -3.14 2.70 6.82
C MET A 261 -3.00 3.13 5.35
N ASP A 262 -3.98 2.83 4.50
CA ASP A 262 -4.01 3.31 3.10
C ASP A 262 -4.24 4.83 3.06
N LEU A 263 -5.19 5.33 3.87
CA LEU A 263 -5.46 6.77 4.00
C LEU A 263 -4.21 7.50 4.49
N TYR A 264 -3.62 7.05 5.60
CA TYR A 264 -2.38 7.60 6.14
C TYR A 264 -1.27 7.64 5.09
N GLY A 265 -1.06 6.53 4.39
CA GLY A 265 0.00 6.43 3.40
C GLY A 265 -0.14 7.45 2.27
N PHE A 266 -1.35 7.62 1.74
CA PHE A 266 -1.64 8.57 0.67
C PHE A 266 -1.62 10.02 1.15
N LEU A 267 -2.27 10.32 2.29
CA LEU A 267 -2.29 11.65 2.91
C LEU A 267 -0.86 12.12 3.20
N ARG A 268 -0.10 11.35 3.98
CA ARG A 268 1.28 11.68 4.34
C ARG A 268 2.13 11.96 3.11
N LYS A 269 2.06 11.08 2.10
CA LYS A 269 2.82 11.25 0.85
C LYS A 269 2.47 12.52 0.11
N THR A 270 1.20 12.88 0.07
CA THR A 270 0.71 14.12 -0.54
C THR A 270 1.19 15.34 0.25
N MET A 271 1.09 15.31 1.57
CA MET A 271 1.53 16.40 2.44
C MET A 271 3.04 16.65 2.33
N GLU A 272 3.85 15.60 2.30
CA GLU A 272 5.30 15.69 2.04
C GLU A 272 5.67 16.34 0.70
N LYS A 273 4.84 16.18 -0.31
CA LYS A 273 5.03 16.79 -1.64
C LYS A 273 4.56 18.24 -1.72
N ASN A 274 3.68 18.63 -0.80
CA ASN A 274 3.03 19.96 -0.76
C ASN A 274 3.46 20.81 0.42
N GLY A 275 4.56 20.47 1.11
CA GLY A 275 5.11 21.26 2.21
C GLY A 275 4.16 21.38 3.39
N TRP A 276 3.36 20.35 3.65
CA TRP A 276 2.42 20.23 4.77
C TRP A 276 1.37 21.37 4.84
N LYS A 277 0.88 21.82 3.67
CA LYS A 277 -0.17 22.84 3.59
C LYS A 277 -1.44 22.41 4.31
N GLN A 278 -1.79 23.05 5.39
CA GLN A 278 -2.90 22.69 6.29
C GLN A 278 -4.25 22.58 5.56
N ASP A 279 -4.61 23.59 4.74
CA ASP A 279 -5.87 23.59 3.98
C ASP A 279 -6.00 22.38 3.05
N LEU A 280 -4.91 21.95 2.42
CA LEU A 280 -4.93 20.76 1.57
C LEU A 280 -5.25 19.50 2.36
N GLY A 281 -4.59 19.32 3.51
CA GLY A 281 -4.82 18.15 4.35
C GLY A 281 -6.23 18.09 4.93
N ARG A 282 -6.75 19.22 5.38
CA ARG A 282 -8.15 19.35 5.85
C ARG A 282 -9.13 18.93 4.77
N ARG A 283 -8.99 19.45 3.55
CA ARG A 283 -9.86 19.09 2.43
C ARG A 283 -9.74 17.63 2.03
N MET A 284 -8.55 17.05 2.09
CA MET A 284 -8.35 15.64 1.80
C MET A 284 -9.12 14.75 2.78
N ILE A 285 -9.01 15.02 4.09
CA ILE A 285 -9.74 14.26 5.13
C ILE A 285 -11.24 14.46 4.97
N ALA A 286 -11.71 15.69 4.82
CA ALA A 286 -13.12 15.97 4.59
C ALA A 286 -13.67 15.22 3.35
N SER A 287 -12.90 15.17 2.24
CA SER A 287 -13.29 14.42 1.04
C SER A 287 -13.40 12.91 1.25
N TYR A 288 -12.64 12.35 2.18
CA TYR A 288 -12.79 10.97 2.60
C TYR A 288 -14.04 10.79 3.47
N GLU A 289 -14.21 11.64 4.48
CA GLU A 289 -15.30 11.55 5.45
C GLU A 289 -16.68 11.88 4.87
N GLU A 290 -16.76 12.60 3.75
CA GLU A 290 -18.01 12.75 2.99
C GLU A 290 -18.61 11.41 2.52
N LYS A 291 -17.81 10.37 2.42
CA LYS A 291 -18.23 9.02 1.96
C LYS A 291 -18.18 7.99 3.08
N ARG A 292 -17.18 8.03 3.93
CA ARG A 292 -16.96 7.11 5.04
C ARG A 292 -16.41 7.87 6.24
N LEU A 293 -17.18 7.96 7.29
CA LEU A 293 -16.75 8.56 8.54
C LEU A 293 -15.66 7.69 9.18
N LEU A 294 -14.67 8.34 9.76
CA LEU A 294 -13.66 7.70 10.58
C LEU A 294 -14.22 7.39 11.96
N SER A 295 -13.94 6.20 12.51
CA SER A 295 -14.20 5.91 13.91
C SER A 295 -13.25 6.71 14.82
N GLU A 296 -13.54 6.74 16.12
CA GLU A 296 -12.69 7.40 17.11
C GLU A 296 -11.28 6.78 17.11
N GLU A 297 -11.20 5.47 17.12
CA GLU A 297 -9.95 4.72 17.10
C GLU A 297 -9.15 4.95 15.78
N GLU A 298 -9.84 5.06 14.66
CA GLU A 298 -9.20 5.39 13.38
C GLU A 298 -8.62 6.83 13.39
N ARG A 299 -9.32 7.79 14.01
CA ARG A 299 -8.85 9.17 14.16
C ARG A 299 -7.61 9.24 15.04
N HIS A 300 -7.65 8.59 16.19
CA HIS A 300 -6.53 8.50 17.12
C HIS A 300 -5.31 7.84 16.45
N LEU A 301 -5.51 6.69 15.81
CA LEU A 301 -4.41 6.02 15.09
C LEU A 301 -3.85 6.86 13.94
N LEU A 302 -4.71 7.56 13.17
CA LEU A 302 -4.26 8.45 12.11
C LEU A 302 -3.37 9.57 12.64
N TYR A 303 -3.78 10.21 13.76
CA TYR A 303 -2.97 11.24 14.41
C TYR A 303 -1.62 10.69 14.87
N THR A 304 -1.63 9.57 15.59
CA THR A 304 -0.42 8.90 16.10
C THR A 304 0.55 8.52 14.98
N LEU A 305 0.04 8.00 13.85
CA LEU A 305 0.82 7.69 12.66
C LEU A 305 1.43 8.93 12.00
N LEU A 306 0.70 10.06 11.96
CA LEU A 306 1.18 11.33 11.40
C LEU A 306 2.20 12.01 12.33
N LEU A 307 2.04 11.86 13.65
CA LEU A 307 2.98 12.33 14.67
C LEU A 307 4.32 11.58 14.57
N TYR A 308 4.31 10.29 14.27
CA TYR A 308 5.54 9.51 14.16
C TYR A 308 6.41 10.02 13.01
N PRO A 309 7.72 10.31 13.22
CA PRO A 309 8.61 10.91 12.22
C PRO A 309 9.12 9.86 11.22
N GLU A 310 8.24 9.21 10.50
CA GLU A 310 8.54 8.06 9.63
C GLU A 310 9.64 8.35 8.60
N LYS A 311 9.65 9.57 8.06
CA LYS A 311 10.62 9.92 7.02
C LYS A 311 12.03 10.06 7.56
N TYR A 312 12.17 10.60 8.79
CA TYR A 312 13.45 10.65 9.49
C TYR A 312 13.93 9.24 9.85
N TRP A 313 13.05 8.41 10.42
CA TRP A 313 13.32 7.00 10.67
C TRP A 313 13.81 6.26 9.42
N LYS A 314 13.13 6.44 8.27
CA LYS A 314 13.54 5.85 6.99
C LYS A 314 14.94 6.31 6.55
N GLN A 315 15.31 7.57 6.77
CA GLN A 315 16.67 8.04 6.46
C GLN A 315 17.71 7.42 7.38
N CYS A 316 17.42 7.29 8.68
CA CYS A 316 18.29 6.61 9.63
C CYS A 316 18.52 5.14 9.24
N ASN A 317 17.45 4.41 8.91
CA ASN A 317 17.55 3.01 8.51
C ASN A 317 18.26 2.83 7.16
N PHE A 318 17.98 3.69 6.19
CA PHE A 318 18.68 3.66 4.91
C PHE A 318 20.19 3.89 5.10
N TYR A 319 20.57 4.84 5.95
CA TYR A 319 21.96 5.08 6.31
C TYR A 319 22.60 3.85 6.98
N TYR A 320 21.91 3.27 7.97
CA TYR A 320 22.46 2.19 8.78
C TYR A 320 22.60 0.87 8.00
N ASN A 321 21.63 0.54 7.16
CA ASN A 321 21.57 -0.71 6.40
C ASN A 321 22.27 -0.60 5.04
N GLY A 322 22.58 0.61 4.57
CA GLY A 322 23.29 0.83 3.29
C GLY A 322 24.79 0.56 3.38
N LYS A 323 25.45 0.49 2.23
CA LYS A 323 26.91 0.48 2.14
C LYS A 323 27.44 1.84 2.62
N LYS A 324 27.88 1.89 3.87
CA LYS A 324 28.29 3.11 4.61
C LYS A 324 29.43 3.90 3.98
N SER A 325 30.15 3.31 3.03
CA SER A 325 31.25 3.95 2.33
C SER A 325 30.82 4.91 1.21
N TRP A 326 29.54 4.86 0.81
CA TRP A 326 29.05 5.69 -0.28
C TRP A 326 27.63 6.20 0.02
N MET A 327 27.54 7.36 0.63
CA MET A 327 26.27 8.08 0.78
C MET A 327 26.17 9.14 -0.30
N SER A 328 25.12 9.05 -1.12
CA SER A 328 24.89 10.02 -2.18
C SER A 328 24.51 11.39 -1.60
N SER A 329 24.92 12.48 -2.24
CA SER A 329 24.45 13.85 -1.95
C SER A 329 22.91 13.93 -1.86
N LYS A 330 22.23 13.14 -2.67
CA LYS A 330 20.75 13.02 -2.65
C LYS A 330 20.16 12.58 -1.30
N SER A 331 20.89 11.77 -0.51
CA SER A 331 20.41 11.34 0.82
C SER A 331 20.52 12.46 1.85
N TYR A 332 21.59 13.24 1.78
CA TYR A 332 21.77 14.42 2.61
C TYR A 332 20.72 15.51 2.27
N GLU A 333 20.52 15.81 0.98
CA GLU A 333 19.47 16.73 0.51
C GLU A 333 18.07 16.32 0.98
N LYS A 334 17.78 15.01 1.01
CA LYS A 334 16.50 14.51 1.54
C LYS A 334 16.34 14.80 3.03
N LEU A 335 17.43 14.64 3.82
CA LEU A 335 17.39 14.95 5.25
C LEU A 335 17.20 16.46 5.49
N LEU A 336 17.90 17.30 4.75
CA LEU A 336 17.70 18.76 4.81
C LEU A 336 16.27 19.17 4.45
N ARG A 337 15.68 18.52 3.46
CA ARG A 337 14.27 18.77 3.10
C ARG A 337 13.29 18.34 4.19
N ILE A 338 13.56 17.23 4.90
CA ILE A 338 12.73 16.82 6.05
C ILE A 338 12.77 17.90 7.12
N ARG A 339 13.95 18.38 7.47
CA ARG A 339 14.14 19.46 8.47
C ARG A 339 13.45 20.77 8.03
N GLY A 340 13.63 21.16 6.78
CA GLY A 340 13.00 22.37 6.23
C GLY A 340 11.48 22.32 6.11
N GLN A 341 10.86 21.15 6.24
CA GLN A 341 9.41 20.98 6.25
C GLN A 341 8.83 20.77 7.66
N GLU A 342 9.66 20.70 8.68
CA GLU A 342 9.24 20.28 10.02
C GLU A 342 8.28 21.27 10.68
N GLU A 343 8.53 22.55 10.57
CA GLU A 343 7.62 23.58 11.07
C GLU A 343 6.21 23.45 10.48
N GLY A 344 6.11 23.32 9.15
CA GLY A 344 4.84 23.09 8.48
C GLY A 344 4.17 21.78 8.91
N ARG A 345 4.96 20.73 9.21
CA ARG A 345 4.42 19.47 9.71
C ARG A 345 3.86 19.62 11.13
N ILE A 346 4.52 20.32 12.01
CA ILE A 346 4.03 20.60 13.38
C ILE A 346 2.73 21.38 13.31
N GLN A 347 2.67 22.46 12.56
CA GLN A 347 1.45 23.26 12.37
C GLN A 347 0.31 22.42 11.77
N PHE A 348 0.63 21.50 10.87
CA PHE A 348 -0.36 20.56 10.33
C PHE A 348 -0.87 19.59 11.40
N LEU A 349 0.00 19.08 12.28
CA LEU A 349 -0.38 18.19 13.38
C LEU A 349 -1.29 18.90 14.40
N GLU A 350 -1.00 20.16 14.73
CA GLU A 350 -1.86 20.99 15.59
C GLU A 350 -3.25 21.16 14.96
N MET A 351 -3.29 21.58 13.69
CA MET A 351 -4.56 21.74 12.98
C MET A 351 -5.34 20.44 12.87
N ILE A 352 -4.66 19.32 12.59
CA ILE A 352 -5.35 18.03 12.40
C ILE A 352 -5.90 17.47 13.71
N LYS A 353 -5.25 17.77 14.83
CA LYS A 353 -5.75 17.46 16.16
C LYS A 353 -7.13 18.10 16.37
N ASP A 354 -7.27 19.40 16.07
CA ASP A 354 -8.55 20.12 16.14
C ASP A 354 -9.63 19.60 15.17
N VAL A 355 -9.23 18.96 14.07
CA VAL A 355 -10.15 18.41 13.06
C VAL A 355 -10.62 17.00 13.42
N LEU A 356 -9.75 16.20 14.07
CA LEU A 356 -10.04 14.82 14.40
C LEU A 356 -10.75 14.66 15.75
N PHE A 357 -10.54 15.59 16.68
CA PHE A 357 -11.04 15.59 18.06
C PHE A 357 -11.84 16.83 18.38
#